data_0681afb3f5035b5f68e9f9b2c32595bc
#
_entry.id   0681afb3f5035b5f68e9f9b2c32595bc
#
_cell.length_a   1.000
_cell.length_b   1.000
_cell.length_c   1.000
_cell.angle_alpha   90.00
_cell.angle_beta   90.00
_cell.angle_gamma   90.00
#
_symmetry.space_group_name_H-M   'P 1'
#
loop_
_entity.id
_entity.type
_entity.pdbx_description
1 polymer ?
#
loop_
_entity_poly.entity_id
_entity_poly.type
_entity_poly.pdbx_seq_one_letter_code
_entity_poly.pdbx_strand_id
1 'polypeptide(L)'
;IKNTKIGKHDKADHVNEIQEIKPEEKDDGAFFCSYLSFMEGYRYVQRVIERSGQSAYLLLCTMTMEKEFVGERRTSWQVAEELEQAIRNSLRRGDMFTRYSDNQFLMLLLGIRQEDCAIVVERINGY
;
A
#
# COMPACT_ATOMS: atom_id res chain seq x y z
N ILE A 1 22.64 -8.38 2.80
CA ILE A 1 22.31 -8.12 4.21
C ILE A 1 23.60 -8.08 5.00
N LYS A 2 23.82 -6.99 5.67
CA LYS A 2 25.02 -6.81 6.49
C LYS A 2 24.68 -7.12 7.94
N ASN A 3 25.30 -8.14 8.49
CA ASN A 3 25.12 -8.53 9.89
C ASN A 3 26.18 -7.84 10.73
N THR A 4 25.76 -7.17 11.78
CA THR A 4 26.66 -6.54 12.73
C THR A 4 26.36 -7.09 14.12
N LYS A 5 27.35 -7.70 14.73
CA LYS A 5 27.20 -8.22 16.08
C LYS A 5 27.47 -7.13 17.10
N ILE A 6 26.63 -7.09 18.13
CA ILE A 6 26.83 -6.23 19.28
C ILE A 6 27.85 -6.92 20.20
N GLY A 7 28.80 -6.15 20.72
CA GLY A 7 29.78 -6.67 21.63
C GLY A 7 29.15 -7.32 22.86
N LYS A 8 29.68 -8.45 23.28
CA LYS A 8 29.16 -9.19 24.42
C LYS A 8 29.47 -8.49 25.74
N HIS A 9 28.43 -8.24 26.49
CA HIS A 9 28.52 -7.95 27.91
C HIS A 9 27.80 -9.07 28.66
N ASP A 10 28.31 -9.46 29.82
CA ASP A 10 27.78 -10.56 30.60
C ASP A 10 26.31 -10.39 31.01
N LYS A 11 25.76 -9.17 30.88
CA LYS A 11 24.37 -8.84 31.26
C LYS A 11 23.53 -8.37 30.09
N ALA A 12 24.05 -8.39 28.85
CA ALA A 12 23.33 -7.83 27.69
C ALA A 12 23.21 -8.84 26.55
N ASP A 13 22.89 -10.08 26.91
CA ASP A 13 22.78 -11.17 25.94
C ASP A 13 21.43 -11.22 25.23
N HIS A 14 20.67 -10.10 25.21
CA HIS A 14 19.32 -10.09 24.65
C HIS A 14 19.29 -9.65 23.20
N VAL A 15 20.27 -8.94 22.72
CA VAL A 15 20.40 -8.54 21.31
C VAL A 15 21.81 -8.92 20.86
N ASN A 16 21.92 -9.95 20.05
CA ASN A 16 23.21 -10.48 19.59
C ASN A 16 23.60 -10.02 18.19
N GLU A 17 22.65 -9.64 17.38
CA GLU A 17 22.92 -9.25 16.01
C GLU A 17 22.08 -8.05 15.60
N ILE A 18 22.66 -7.22 14.73
CA ILE A 18 21.96 -6.14 14.04
C ILE A 18 22.12 -6.41 12.55
N GLN A 19 21.01 -6.42 11.84
CA GLN A 19 20.99 -6.57 10.39
C GLN A 19 20.40 -5.31 9.76
N GLU A 20 21.09 -4.81 8.76
CA GLU A 20 20.58 -3.71 7.95
C GLU A 20 19.55 -4.27 6.98
N ILE A 21 18.36 -3.66 6.96
CA ILE A 21 17.32 -4.04 6.03
C ILE A 21 17.57 -3.37 4.70
N LYS A 22 17.68 -4.17 3.65
CA LYS A 22 17.88 -3.66 2.30
C LYS A 22 16.55 -3.70 1.52
N PRO A 23 16.35 -2.74 0.61
CA PRO A 23 15.16 -2.78 -0.25
C PRO A 23 15.14 -4.04 -1.11
N GLU A 24 13.94 -4.55 -1.38
CA GLU A 24 13.77 -5.59 -2.37
C GLU A 24 14.00 -5.02 -3.76
N GLU A 25 14.62 -5.82 -4.64
CA GLU A 25 14.89 -5.41 -6.02
C GLU A 25 13.74 -5.73 -6.96
N LYS A 26 12.60 -6.14 -6.43
CA LYS A 26 11.42 -6.45 -7.24
C LYS A 26 10.63 -5.19 -7.56
N ASP A 27 10.19 -5.07 -8.79
CA ASP A 27 9.38 -3.95 -9.26
C ASP A 27 7.96 -4.45 -9.56
N ASP A 28 7.24 -4.82 -8.51
CA ASP A 28 5.89 -5.36 -8.60
C ASP A 28 4.80 -4.39 -8.11
N GLY A 29 5.14 -3.11 -8.02
CA GLY A 29 4.18 -2.06 -7.68
C GLY A 29 3.82 -2.03 -6.20
N ALA A 30 2.65 -1.47 -5.89
CA ALA A 30 2.18 -1.28 -4.53
C ALA A 30 1.91 -2.61 -3.83
N PHE A 31 2.01 -2.59 -2.50
CA PHE A 31 1.79 -3.77 -1.68
C PHE A 31 0.30 -4.02 -1.48
N PHE A 32 -0.19 -5.12 -2.04
CA PHE A 32 -1.57 -5.56 -1.86
C PHE A 32 -1.66 -6.54 -0.69
N CYS A 33 -2.60 -6.30 0.22
CA CYS A 33 -2.74 -7.14 1.40
C CYS A 33 -4.21 -7.32 1.78
N SER A 34 -4.47 -8.26 2.70
CA SER A 34 -5.80 -8.45 3.26
C SER A 34 -6.22 -7.22 4.06
N TYR A 35 -7.52 -7.07 4.29
CA TYR A 35 -8.04 -5.96 5.07
C TYR A 35 -7.47 -5.94 6.49
N LEU A 36 -7.36 -7.09 7.14
CA LEU A 36 -6.78 -7.15 8.48
C LEU A 36 -5.32 -6.70 8.49
N SER A 37 -4.54 -7.17 7.54
CA SER A 37 -3.14 -6.75 7.41
C SER A 37 -3.04 -5.27 7.10
N PHE A 38 -3.93 -4.75 6.26
CA PHE A 38 -3.98 -3.33 5.95
C PHE A 38 -4.24 -2.50 7.21
N MET A 39 -5.20 -2.91 8.03
CA MET A 39 -5.52 -2.18 9.26
C MET A 39 -4.38 -2.21 10.27
N GLU A 40 -3.67 -3.32 10.37
CA GLU A 40 -2.50 -3.41 11.22
C GLU A 40 -1.38 -2.50 10.71
N GLY A 41 -1.12 -2.52 9.41
CA GLY A 41 -0.15 -1.63 8.79
C GLY A 41 -0.53 -0.16 8.94
N TYR A 42 -1.81 0.16 8.80
CA TYR A 42 -2.32 1.51 9.00
C TYR A 42 -2.02 2.02 10.42
N ARG A 43 -2.28 1.19 11.42
CA ARG A 43 -1.99 1.55 12.81
C ARG A 43 -0.51 1.78 13.05
N TYR A 44 0.32 0.95 12.43
CA TYR A 44 1.76 1.11 12.53
C TYR A 44 2.21 2.41 11.87
N VAL A 45 1.68 2.69 10.68
CA VAL A 45 2.01 3.93 9.94
C VAL A 45 1.60 5.16 10.73
N GLN A 46 0.45 5.14 11.41
CA GLN A 46 0.05 6.26 12.28
C GLN A 46 1.13 6.58 13.31
N ARG A 47 1.76 5.57 13.89
CA ARG A 47 2.85 5.76 14.85
C ARG A 47 4.11 6.30 14.18
N VAL A 48 4.41 5.81 12.99
CA VAL A 48 5.59 6.25 12.24
C VAL A 48 5.48 7.73 11.87
N ILE A 49 4.33 8.15 11.32
CA ILE A 49 4.14 9.55 10.90
C ILE A 49 4.09 10.50 12.11
N GLU A 50 3.58 10.04 13.24
CA GLU A 50 3.60 10.80 14.48
C GLU A 50 5.04 11.18 14.87
N ARG A 51 5.97 10.25 14.69
CA ARG A 51 7.37 10.45 15.03
C ARG A 51 8.17 11.15 13.93
N SER A 52 7.94 10.78 12.67
CA SER A 52 8.76 11.25 11.55
C SER A 52 8.30 12.57 10.95
N GLY A 53 7.05 12.95 11.21
CA GLY A 53 6.47 14.12 10.56
C GLY A 53 6.11 13.93 9.10
N GLN A 54 6.26 12.72 8.56
CA GLN A 54 5.84 12.44 7.19
C GLN A 54 4.33 12.53 7.07
N SER A 55 3.87 12.90 5.88
CA SER A 55 2.44 12.89 5.57
C SER A 55 2.02 11.53 5.05
N ALA A 56 0.77 11.17 5.29
CA ALA A 56 0.17 9.98 4.73
C ALA A 56 -1.30 10.28 4.43
N TYR A 57 -1.83 9.66 3.40
CA TYR A 57 -3.22 9.86 2.99
C TYR A 57 -3.91 8.52 2.77
N LEU A 58 -5.14 8.44 3.24
CA LEU A 58 -6.00 7.28 3.04
C LEU A 58 -7.02 7.62 1.96
N LEU A 59 -7.05 6.83 0.90
CA LEU A 59 -7.99 7.02 -0.21
C LEU A 59 -8.97 5.85 -0.26
N LEU A 60 -10.24 6.16 -0.50
CA LEU A 60 -11.26 5.15 -0.75
C LEU A 60 -11.65 5.25 -2.22
N CYS A 61 -11.45 4.16 -2.95
CA CYS A 61 -11.87 4.04 -4.34
C CYS A 61 -13.12 3.18 -4.40
N THR A 62 -14.20 3.73 -4.96
CA THR A 62 -15.45 3.02 -5.14
C THR A 62 -15.68 2.81 -6.63
N MET A 63 -15.89 1.55 -7.01
CA MET A 63 -16.19 1.18 -8.38
C MET A 63 -17.71 1.26 -8.58
N THR A 64 -18.15 2.08 -9.54
CA THR A 64 -19.55 2.16 -9.93
C THR A 64 -19.73 1.50 -11.29
N MET A 65 -20.69 0.58 -11.38
CA MET A 65 -21.05 -0.06 -12.63
C MET A 65 -22.20 0.73 -13.27
N GLU A 66 -21.91 1.43 -14.35
CA GLU A 66 -22.95 2.12 -15.09
C GLU A 66 -23.71 1.13 -15.97
N LYS A 67 -25.02 1.38 -16.17
CA LYS A 67 -25.88 0.53 -17.01
C LYS A 67 -25.39 0.43 -18.45
N GLU A 68 -24.59 1.38 -18.89
CA GLU A 68 -24.00 1.41 -20.23
C GLU A 68 -23.06 0.24 -20.50
N PHE A 69 -22.55 -0.38 -19.44
CA PHE A 69 -21.69 -1.56 -19.57
C PHE A 69 -22.45 -2.87 -19.75
N VAL A 70 -23.79 -2.82 -19.78
CA VAL A 70 -24.61 -4.02 -19.98
C VAL A 70 -24.32 -4.69 -21.33
N GLY A 71 -23.82 -3.94 -22.31
CA GLY A 71 -23.38 -4.50 -23.59
C GLY A 71 -22.01 -5.15 -23.56
N GLU A 72 -21.21 -4.89 -22.55
CA GLU A 72 -19.91 -5.52 -22.36
C GLU A 72 -20.07 -6.79 -21.55
N ARG A 73 -19.50 -7.89 -22.06
CA ARG A 73 -19.61 -9.19 -21.39
C ARG A 73 -18.61 -9.33 -20.24
N ARG A 74 -18.31 -8.25 -19.54
CA ARG A 74 -17.44 -8.28 -18.38
C ARG A 74 -18.24 -8.55 -17.13
N THR A 75 -17.77 -9.50 -16.33
CA THR A 75 -18.31 -9.70 -14.99
C THR A 75 -17.79 -8.61 -14.06
N SER A 76 -18.52 -8.34 -12.98
CA SER A 76 -18.05 -7.41 -11.95
C SER A 76 -16.70 -7.86 -11.35
N TRP A 77 -16.46 -9.17 -11.31
CA TRP A 77 -15.19 -9.70 -10.86
C TRP A 77 -14.04 -9.31 -11.78
N GLN A 78 -14.24 -9.40 -13.09
CA GLN A 78 -13.22 -9.01 -14.07
C GLN A 78 -12.90 -7.53 -14.00
N VAL A 79 -13.91 -6.69 -13.82
CA VAL A 79 -13.72 -5.24 -13.69
C VAL A 79 -12.95 -4.93 -12.41
N ALA A 80 -13.29 -5.60 -11.30
CA ALA A 80 -12.58 -5.43 -10.04
C ALA A 80 -11.11 -5.84 -10.15
N GLU A 81 -10.82 -6.91 -10.89
CA GLU A 81 -9.45 -7.38 -11.10
C GLU A 81 -8.65 -6.38 -11.94
N GLU A 82 -9.25 -5.81 -12.97
CA GLU A 82 -8.62 -4.76 -13.79
C GLU A 82 -8.33 -3.52 -12.95
N LEU A 83 -9.27 -3.14 -12.08
CA LEU A 83 -9.07 -2.00 -11.18
C LEU A 83 -7.95 -2.28 -10.18
N GLU A 84 -7.87 -3.49 -9.65
CA GLU A 84 -6.78 -3.89 -8.77
C GLU A 84 -5.42 -3.69 -9.46
N GLN A 85 -5.29 -4.13 -10.72
CA GLN A 85 -4.06 -3.95 -11.48
C GLN A 85 -3.78 -2.47 -11.75
N ALA A 86 -4.80 -1.70 -12.06
CA ALA A 86 -4.65 -0.26 -12.28
C ALA A 86 -4.13 0.44 -11.02
N ILE A 87 -4.68 0.10 -9.87
CA ILE A 87 -4.24 0.64 -8.59
C ILE A 87 -2.79 0.23 -8.32
N ARG A 88 -2.49 -1.05 -8.48
CA ARG A 88 -1.14 -1.58 -8.25
C ARG A 88 -0.10 -0.85 -9.09
N ASN A 89 -0.41 -0.59 -10.34
CA ASN A 89 0.51 0.06 -11.27
C ASN A 89 0.57 1.58 -11.11
N SER A 90 -0.42 2.17 -10.46
CA SER A 90 -0.50 3.63 -10.26
C SER A 90 0.18 4.08 -8.97
N LEU A 91 0.35 3.19 -8.03
CA LEU A 91 0.94 3.49 -6.72
C LEU A 91 2.41 3.06 -6.69
N ARG A 92 3.13 3.58 -5.68
CA ARG A 92 4.54 3.25 -5.47
C ARG A 92 4.66 2.00 -4.59
N ARG A 93 5.85 1.41 -4.58
CA ARG A 93 6.12 0.22 -3.77
C ARG A 93 5.92 0.44 -2.28
N GLY A 94 6.15 1.65 -1.80
CA GLY A 94 5.95 2.00 -0.39
C GLY A 94 4.49 2.24 -0.02
N ASP A 95 3.61 2.26 -1.01
CA ASP A 95 2.18 2.42 -0.78
C ASP A 95 1.53 1.05 -0.63
N MET A 96 0.42 0.98 0.09
CA MET A 96 -0.31 -0.27 0.22
C MET A 96 -1.79 -0.08 -0.05
N PHE A 97 -2.44 -1.17 -0.43
CA PHE A 97 -3.88 -1.14 -0.70
C PHE A 97 -4.51 -2.48 -0.39
N THR A 98 -5.82 -2.45 -0.19
CA THR A 98 -6.61 -3.63 0.10
C THR A 98 -7.97 -3.53 -0.54
N ARG A 99 -8.59 -4.66 -0.79
CA ARG A 99 -9.98 -4.71 -1.20
C ARG A 99 -10.87 -4.62 0.04
N TYR A 100 -11.61 -3.52 0.14
CA TYR A 100 -12.45 -3.23 1.30
C TYR A 100 -13.82 -3.90 1.20
N SER A 101 -14.39 -3.94 -0.01
CA SER A 101 -15.66 -4.59 -0.28
C SER A 101 -15.66 -5.07 -1.74
N ASP A 102 -16.79 -5.61 -2.21
CA ASP A 102 -16.89 -6.11 -3.58
C ASP A 102 -16.60 -5.04 -4.62
N ASN A 103 -16.84 -3.78 -4.29
CA ASN A 103 -16.66 -2.67 -5.22
C ASN A 103 -15.81 -1.53 -4.66
N GLN A 104 -15.02 -1.79 -3.62
CA GLN A 104 -14.23 -0.74 -2.98
C GLN A 104 -12.81 -1.19 -2.66
N PHE A 105 -11.88 -0.26 -2.81
CA PHE A 105 -10.48 -0.44 -2.42
C PHE A 105 -10.07 0.70 -1.51
N LEU A 106 -9.26 0.37 -0.49
CA LEU A 106 -8.60 1.36 0.34
C LEU A 106 -7.12 1.41 -0.03
N MET A 107 -6.59 2.62 -0.12
CA MET A 107 -5.19 2.86 -0.46
C MET A 107 -4.55 3.74 0.60
N LEU A 108 -3.34 3.39 1.00
CA LEU A 108 -2.56 4.19 1.94
C LEU A 108 -1.31 4.69 1.24
N LEU A 109 -1.22 6.00 1.05
CA LEU A 109 -0.12 6.66 0.35
C LEU A 109 0.80 7.33 1.36
N LEU A 110 2.08 7.03 1.31
CA LEU A 110 3.07 7.52 2.25
C LEU A 110 3.99 8.55 1.62
N GLY A 111 4.34 9.59 2.40
CA GLY A 111 5.31 10.57 1.98
C GLY A 111 4.91 11.36 0.73
N ILE A 112 3.63 11.65 0.60
CA ILE A 112 3.07 12.30 -0.58
C ILE A 112 2.36 13.59 -0.14
N ARG A 113 2.37 14.60 -1.01
CA ARG A 113 1.62 15.83 -0.78
C ARG A 113 0.18 15.66 -1.25
N GLN A 114 -0.71 16.46 -0.68
CA GLN A 114 -2.13 16.41 -1.04
C GLN A 114 -2.34 16.64 -2.54
N GLU A 115 -1.58 17.56 -3.13
CA GLU A 115 -1.66 17.86 -4.57
C GLU A 115 -1.33 16.63 -5.42
N ASP A 116 -0.38 15.82 -4.96
CA ASP A 116 0.04 14.62 -5.68
C ASP A 116 -0.98 13.49 -5.56
N CYS A 117 -1.84 13.52 -4.53
CA CYS A 117 -2.96 12.58 -4.43
C CYS A 117 -3.93 12.73 -5.59
N ALA A 118 -4.18 13.97 -6.02
CA ALA A 118 -5.05 14.25 -7.17
C ALA A 118 -4.49 13.62 -8.45
N ILE A 119 -3.17 13.65 -8.63
CA ILE A 119 -2.52 13.03 -9.78
C ILE A 119 -2.72 11.51 -9.77
N VAL A 120 -2.60 10.89 -8.61
CA VAL A 120 -2.82 9.46 -8.45
C VAL A 120 -4.28 9.11 -8.77
N VAL A 121 -5.22 9.88 -8.26
CA VAL A 121 -6.66 9.69 -8.52
C VAL A 121 -6.95 9.79 -10.02
N GLU A 122 -6.41 10.79 -10.70
CA GLU A 122 -6.60 10.94 -12.14
C GLU A 122 -6.02 9.75 -12.92
N ARG A 123 -4.85 9.26 -12.50
CA ARG A 123 -4.22 8.11 -13.14
C ARG A 123 -5.06 6.85 -13.01
N ILE A 124 -5.65 6.62 -11.84
CA ILE A 124 -6.52 5.47 -11.61
C ILE A 124 -7.81 5.62 -12.42
N ASN A 125 -8.40 6.81 -12.44
CA ASN A 125 -9.63 7.08 -13.18
C ASN A 125 -9.46 7.00 -14.69
N GLY A 126 -8.23 7.11 -15.19
CA GLY A 126 -7.93 7.01 -16.62
C GLY A 126 -7.87 5.59 -17.17
N TYR A 127 -8.00 4.60 -16.32
CA TYR A 127 -7.98 3.20 -16.76
C TYR A 127 -9.33 2.70 -17.20
#